data_48c5040ca43661590efe157f0c73d866
#
_entry.id   48c5040ca43661590efe157f0c73d866
#
_cell.length_a   1.000
_cell.length_b   1.000
_cell.length_c   1.000
_cell.angle_alpha   90.00
_cell.angle_beta   90.00
_cell.angle_gamma   90.00
#
_symmetry.space_group_name_H-M   'P 1'
#
loop_
_entity.id
_entity.type
_entity.pdbx_description
1 polymer ?
#
loop_
_entity_poly.entity_id
_entity_poly.type
_entity_poly.pdbx_seq_one_letter_code
_entity_poly.pdbx_strand_id
1 'polypeptide(L)'
;MKNINATAVMHNSGHSAFDSSSSPLIGLFVSRVANDVVEAADFDSCSPEAQKKTTRAHQSGPQWLSGRFSHPTGVHDFKVYVPANYRGAPTSLIVMLHGASQDADDFALGTGMNLAAESGGCIVVYPEQGTSANMFRCWNWFRPADQVRDSGEASIIAGITREVMASYAIDPTRVFIAGMSAGAAMAVNLAVTHPDLYSAAGIHSGLAFGVADEAFSAMTAMRTGTCTAQLSAARDAMGVCRAVPLIVFHGDQDTTVHPLNAQGLMQMHRSLMLGTDEAYASVTTELGQVEQGYPYTRNTYRRSGGGEVFGEQWLIHGLGHAWSGGDPNATHTDARGPNAAREMMRFFEAVADSR
;
A
#
# COMPACT_ATOMS: atom_id res chain seq x y z
N MET A 1 -53.83 -22.52 30.20
CA MET A 1 -55.07 -21.68 30.20
C MET A 1 -54.73 -20.34 29.61
N LYS A 2 -55.45 -20.03 28.55
CA LYS A 2 -55.70 -18.72 27.90
C LYS A 2 -54.57 -17.98 27.23
N ASN A 3 -54.62 -18.08 25.88
CA ASN A 3 -54.24 -17.08 24.85
C ASN A 3 -54.74 -15.67 25.20
N ILE A 4 -54.05 -14.66 24.68
CA ILE A 4 -54.69 -13.57 23.93
C ILE A 4 -53.66 -12.96 22.97
N ASN A 5 -54.01 -12.95 21.66
CA ASN A 5 -53.50 -12.14 20.58
C ASN A 5 -53.83 -10.66 20.80
N ALA A 6 -52.99 -9.77 20.31
CA ALA A 6 -53.43 -8.47 19.80
C ALA A 6 -52.52 -7.95 18.71
N THR A 7 -53.12 -7.86 17.54
CA THR A 7 -52.71 -7.15 16.32
C THR A 7 -53.08 -5.67 16.46
N ALA A 8 -52.24 -4.75 16.00
CA ALA A 8 -52.60 -3.43 15.48
C ALA A 8 -51.37 -2.75 14.93
N VAL A 9 -51.28 -2.53 13.64
CA VAL A 9 -51.79 -1.47 12.75
C VAL A 9 -50.81 -0.27 12.65
N MET A 10 -50.35 -0.08 11.43
CA MET A 10 -49.60 1.04 10.87
C MET A 10 -50.11 2.42 11.30
N HIS A 11 -49.20 3.38 11.42
CA HIS A 11 -49.38 4.72 10.82
C HIS A 11 -48.06 5.36 10.43
N ASN A 12 -48.15 5.96 9.28
CA ASN A 12 -47.15 6.62 8.42
C ASN A 12 -47.01 8.08 8.89
N SER A 13 -45.86 8.64 8.57
CA SER A 13 -45.54 10.03 8.21
C SER A 13 -44.48 10.72 9.07
N GLY A 14 -43.42 11.11 8.38
CA GLY A 14 -42.39 12.01 8.92
C GLY A 14 -41.23 12.14 7.93
N HIS A 15 -41.43 12.91 6.86
CA HIS A 15 -40.32 13.40 6.04
C HIS A 15 -39.40 14.24 6.89
N SER A 16 -38.13 13.89 6.98
CA SER A 16 -37.08 14.83 7.31
C SER A 16 -36.07 14.86 6.19
N ALA A 17 -35.94 16.03 5.59
CA ALA A 17 -35.00 16.35 4.55
C ALA A 17 -33.57 16.10 5.03
N PHE A 18 -32.82 15.27 4.30
CA PHE A 18 -31.37 15.19 4.44
C PHE A 18 -30.73 16.36 3.67
N ASP A 19 -30.03 17.18 4.41
CA ASP A 19 -29.23 18.30 3.91
C ASP A 19 -28.06 17.73 3.07
N SER A 20 -28.04 18.10 1.78
CA SER A 20 -27.04 17.69 0.80
C SER A 20 -25.89 18.68 0.76
N SER A 21 -25.03 18.66 1.78
CA SER A 21 -23.76 19.41 1.75
C SER A 21 -22.59 18.49 2.11
N SER A 22 -22.21 17.62 1.18
CA SER A 22 -20.97 16.86 1.30
C SER A 22 -20.36 16.60 -0.07
N SER A 23 -19.24 17.24 -0.30
CA SER A 23 -18.16 17.04 -1.29
C SER A 23 -18.52 16.59 -2.73
N PRO A 24 -18.15 17.35 -3.75
CA PRO A 24 -18.46 17.08 -5.16
C PRO A 24 -17.68 15.91 -5.80
N LEU A 25 -16.88 15.17 -5.07
CA LEU A 25 -16.03 14.10 -5.61
C LEU A 25 -16.69 12.72 -5.75
N ILE A 26 -17.93 12.55 -5.34
CA ILE A 26 -18.58 11.23 -5.24
C ILE A 26 -19.45 10.89 -6.47
N GLY A 27 -19.77 11.86 -7.32
CA GLY A 27 -20.78 11.72 -8.38
C GLY A 27 -20.34 11.14 -9.71
N LEU A 28 -19.04 10.89 -9.95
CA LEU A 28 -18.54 10.62 -11.32
C LEU A 28 -17.98 9.21 -11.58
N PHE A 29 -18.15 8.25 -10.69
CA PHE A 29 -17.62 6.89 -10.87
C PHE A 29 -18.45 5.97 -11.77
N VAL A 30 -19.59 6.41 -12.28
CA VAL A 30 -20.48 5.58 -13.09
C VAL A 30 -20.60 6.14 -14.50
N SER A 31 -19.69 5.79 -15.40
CA SER A 31 -20.01 5.72 -16.83
C SER A 31 -18.89 5.11 -17.68
N ARG A 32 -19.25 4.10 -18.45
CA ARG A 32 -18.59 3.47 -19.60
C ARG A 32 -17.58 2.36 -19.32
N VAL A 33 -18.09 1.14 -19.26
CA VAL A 33 -17.37 -0.07 -19.68
C VAL A 33 -17.67 -0.28 -21.17
N ALA A 34 -16.69 -0.12 -22.03
CA ALA A 34 -16.74 -0.59 -23.43
C ALA A 34 -15.98 -1.91 -23.54
N ASN A 35 -16.65 -2.93 -24.05
CA ASN A 35 -16.08 -4.23 -24.37
C ASN A 35 -15.20 -4.10 -25.62
N ASP A 36 -13.90 -4.36 -25.50
CA ASP A 36 -13.06 -4.66 -26.66
C ASP A 36 -12.51 -6.07 -26.53
N VAL A 37 -12.94 -6.91 -27.47
CA VAL A 37 -12.41 -8.26 -27.71
C VAL A 37 -11.17 -8.09 -28.57
N VAL A 38 -10.02 -8.54 -28.10
CA VAL A 38 -8.77 -8.54 -28.86
C VAL A 38 -8.46 -9.96 -29.33
N GLU A 39 -8.39 -10.12 -30.66
CA GLU A 39 -7.93 -11.34 -31.34
C GLU A 39 -6.43 -11.57 -31.10
N ALA A 40 -6.06 -12.85 -31.01
CA ALA A 40 -4.69 -13.30 -30.86
C ALA A 40 -3.88 -13.10 -32.15
N ALA A 41 -2.73 -12.45 -32.05
CA ALA A 41 -1.73 -12.34 -33.12
C ALA A 41 -0.44 -13.09 -32.73
N ASP A 42 0.11 -13.78 -33.74
CA ASP A 42 1.27 -14.66 -33.68
C ASP A 42 2.56 -13.97 -33.21
N PHE A 43 3.30 -14.67 -32.32
CA PHE A 43 4.62 -14.28 -31.88
C PHE A 43 5.70 -14.73 -32.88
N ASP A 44 6.39 -13.77 -33.47
CA ASP A 44 7.64 -14.03 -34.17
C ASP A 44 8.83 -13.52 -33.33
N SER A 45 9.89 -14.32 -33.32
CA SER A 45 11.02 -14.26 -32.42
C SER A 45 11.89 -13.02 -32.64
N CYS A 46 12.11 -12.21 -31.59
CA CYS A 46 13.14 -11.18 -31.53
C CYS A 46 14.20 -11.55 -30.48
N SER A 47 15.45 -11.73 -30.92
CA SER A 47 16.62 -12.05 -30.10
C SER A 47 16.99 -10.85 -29.18
N PRO A 48 17.46 -11.10 -27.94
CA PRO A 48 17.86 -10.01 -27.07
C PRO A 48 19.24 -9.47 -27.44
N GLU A 49 19.31 -8.25 -27.91
CA GLU A 49 20.58 -7.49 -27.97
C GLU A 49 21.06 -7.18 -26.54
N ALA A 50 22.30 -7.58 -26.27
CA ALA A 50 22.99 -7.34 -25.02
C ALA A 50 23.16 -5.84 -24.79
N GLN A 51 22.36 -5.25 -23.89
CA GLN A 51 22.54 -3.87 -23.45
C GLN A 51 23.85 -3.73 -22.66
N LYS A 52 24.77 -2.97 -23.21
CA LYS A 52 26.03 -2.53 -22.57
C LYS A 52 25.73 -1.84 -21.26
N LYS A 53 26.24 -2.37 -20.12
CA LYS A 53 26.32 -1.68 -18.84
C LYS A 53 27.10 -0.38 -19.04
N THR A 54 26.39 0.73 -19.15
CA THR A 54 27.00 2.07 -19.09
C THR A 54 27.27 2.38 -17.62
N THR A 55 28.52 2.34 -17.23
CA THR A 55 29.01 2.89 -15.95
C THR A 55 28.70 4.39 -15.94
N ARG A 56 27.61 4.80 -15.29
CA ARG A 56 27.31 6.22 -15.05
C ARG A 56 28.40 6.79 -14.15
N ALA A 57 29.01 7.88 -14.58
CA ALA A 57 29.98 8.67 -13.81
C ALA A 57 29.33 9.09 -12.46
N HIS A 58 30.07 8.92 -11.35
CA HIS A 58 29.65 9.35 -10.03
C HIS A 58 29.35 10.86 -10.00
N GLN A 59 28.09 11.24 -10.00
CA GLN A 59 27.68 12.60 -9.68
C GLN A 59 27.72 12.76 -8.16
N SER A 60 28.35 13.82 -7.67
CA SER A 60 28.38 14.17 -6.25
C SER A 60 27.03 14.77 -5.85
N GLY A 61 26.25 14.06 -5.05
CA GLY A 61 24.94 14.49 -4.51
C GLY A 61 23.83 13.49 -4.79
N PRO A 62 22.68 13.65 -4.10
CA PRO A 62 21.51 12.81 -4.35
C PRO A 62 20.96 13.05 -5.75
N GLN A 63 20.36 12.03 -6.36
CA GLN A 63 19.80 12.13 -7.70
C GLN A 63 18.30 11.85 -7.66
N TRP A 64 17.53 12.64 -8.44
CA TRP A 64 16.12 12.45 -8.71
C TRP A 64 15.93 12.22 -10.21
N LEU A 65 15.66 10.98 -10.59
CA LEU A 65 15.74 10.53 -11.98
C LEU A 65 14.36 10.08 -12.46
N SER A 66 13.99 10.42 -13.70
CA SER A 66 12.81 9.88 -14.37
C SER A 66 13.18 8.62 -15.15
N GLY A 67 12.33 7.60 -15.06
CA GLY A 67 12.41 6.36 -15.82
C GLY A 67 11.10 6.07 -16.55
N ARG A 68 11.16 5.14 -17.51
CA ARG A 68 10.02 4.64 -18.27
C ARG A 68 10.11 3.13 -18.38
N PHE A 69 9.05 2.45 -17.99
CA PHE A 69 8.91 1.00 -18.10
C PHE A 69 7.96 0.65 -19.25
N SER A 70 8.45 -0.17 -20.19
CA SER A 70 7.64 -0.68 -21.29
C SER A 70 6.94 -1.96 -20.88
N HIS A 71 5.62 -1.98 -20.97
CA HIS A 71 4.76 -3.11 -20.67
C HIS A 71 3.78 -3.33 -21.83
N PRO A 72 3.20 -4.51 -22.06
CA PRO A 72 2.22 -4.75 -23.11
C PRO A 72 1.02 -3.79 -23.10
N THR A 73 0.66 -3.24 -21.93
CA THR A 73 -0.42 -2.24 -21.77
C THR A 73 0.01 -0.80 -22.06
N GLY A 74 1.29 -0.56 -22.35
CA GLY A 74 1.82 0.78 -22.65
C GLY A 74 3.12 1.10 -21.92
N VAL A 75 3.46 2.38 -21.91
CA VAL A 75 4.63 2.91 -21.22
C VAL A 75 4.20 3.54 -19.91
N HIS A 76 4.87 3.17 -18.83
CA HIS A 76 4.59 3.62 -17.48
C HIS A 76 5.77 4.42 -16.93
N ASP A 77 5.50 5.64 -16.47
CA ASP A 77 6.50 6.52 -15.89
C ASP A 77 6.78 6.14 -14.44
N PHE A 78 8.02 6.40 -14.00
CA PHE A 78 8.43 6.27 -12.61
C PHE A 78 9.56 7.23 -12.28
N LYS A 79 9.77 7.54 -11.01
CA LYS A 79 10.92 8.30 -10.51
C LYS A 79 11.79 7.41 -9.63
N VAL A 80 13.10 7.70 -9.63
CA VAL A 80 14.06 7.02 -8.75
C VAL A 80 14.87 8.06 -7.97
N TYR A 81 14.88 7.90 -6.67
CA TYR A 81 15.80 8.60 -5.77
C TYR A 81 17.02 7.74 -5.51
N VAL A 82 18.20 8.27 -5.78
CA VAL A 82 19.48 7.63 -5.48
C VAL A 82 20.20 8.48 -4.45
N PRO A 83 20.51 7.97 -3.24
CA PRO A 83 21.13 8.75 -2.19
C PRO A 83 22.56 9.15 -2.53
N ALA A 84 23.02 10.27 -1.98
CA ALA A 84 24.35 10.84 -2.27
C ALA A 84 25.51 9.90 -1.90
N ASN A 85 25.29 9.02 -0.94
CA ASN A 85 26.29 8.06 -0.47
C ASN A 85 26.32 6.73 -1.24
N TYR A 86 25.41 6.50 -2.20
CA TYR A 86 25.42 5.28 -3.02
C TYR A 86 26.68 5.22 -3.90
N ARG A 87 27.41 4.11 -3.81
CA ARG A 87 28.67 3.87 -4.55
C ARG A 87 28.67 2.56 -5.33
N GLY A 88 27.50 1.99 -5.60
CA GLY A 88 27.37 0.71 -6.30
C GLY A 88 27.54 -0.52 -5.40
N ALA A 89 27.60 -0.36 -4.09
CA ALA A 89 27.50 -1.47 -3.16
C ALA A 89 26.05 -1.97 -3.04
N PRO A 90 25.82 -3.24 -2.73
CA PRO A 90 24.48 -3.77 -2.46
C PRO A 90 23.75 -2.94 -1.40
N THR A 91 22.53 -2.49 -1.73
CA THR A 91 21.72 -1.66 -0.85
C THR A 91 20.24 -2.04 -0.91
N SER A 92 19.43 -1.47 -0.02
CA SER A 92 17.98 -1.67 0.01
C SER A 92 17.28 -0.90 -1.10
N LEU A 93 16.12 -1.40 -1.54
CA LEU A 93 15.17 -0.72 -2.42
C LEU A 93 13.81 -0.58 -1.73
N ILE A 94 13.24 0.61 -1.78
CA ILE A 94 11.86 0.85 -1.34
C ILE A 94 11.03 1.29 -2.55
N VAL A 95 9.91 0.61 -2.77
CA VAL A 95 8.90 0.99 -3.77
C VAL A 95 7.80 1.76 -3.06
N MET A 96 7.56 3.01 -3.48
CA MET A 96 6.60 3.93 -2.87
C MET A 96 5.43 4.18 -3.81
N LEU A 97 4.21 3.81 -3.39
CA LEU A 97 2.99 3.93 -4.18
C LEU A 97 2.11 5.07 -3.65
N HIS A 98 1.93 6.10 -4.47
CA HIS A 98 1.17 7.29 -4.11
C HIS A 98 -0.35 7.02 -3.96
N GLY A 99 -1.04 7.90 -3.23
CA GLY A 99 -2.49 7.91 -3.14
C GLY A 99 -3.17 8.45 -4.40
N ALA A 100 -4.50 8.34 -4.46
CA ALA A 100 -5.27 8.91 -5.56
C ALA A 100 -5.03 10.42 -5.67
N SER A 101 -5.00 10.94 -6.90
CA SER A 101 -4.77 12.34 -7.27
C SER A 101 -3.35 12.87 -7.00
N GLN A 102 -2.45 12.06 -6.48
CA GLN A 102 -1.04 12.40 -6.30
C GLN A 102 -0.18 11.98 -7.50
N ASP A 103 1.08 12.39 -7.47
CA ASP A 103 2.15 11.91 -8.35
C ASP A 103 3.42 11.62 -7.52
N ALA A 104 4.49 11.19 -8.19
CA ALA A 104 5.74 10.82 -7.52
C ALA A 104 6.40 12.01 -6.80
N ASP A 105 6.34 13.21 -7.38
CA ASP A 105 6.97 14.41 -6.81
C ASP A 105 6.26 14.85 -5.53
N ASP A 106 4.91 14.96 -5.56
CA ASP A 106 4.10 15.30 -4.38
C ASP A 106 4.24 14.23 -3.29
N PHE A 107 4.20 12.95 -3.66
CA PHE A 107 4.29 11.86 -2.69
C PHE A 107 5.68 11.74 -2.06
N ALA A 108 6.76 11.94 -2.84
CA ALA A 108 8.14 11.94 -2.32
C ALA A 108 8.37 13.09 -1.33
N LEU A 109 7.89 14.31 -1.68
CA LEU A 109 7.93 15.47 -0.78
C LEU A 109 7.12 15.19 0.48
N GLY A 110 5.86 14.80 0.31
CA GLY A 110 4.90 14.64 1.40
C GLY A 110 5.29 13.58 2.41
N THR A 111 5.79 12.45 1.95
CA THR A 111 6.21 11.36 2.84
C THR A 111 7.54 11.62 3.53
N GLY A 112 8.42 12.44 2.92
CA GLY A 112 9.80 12.61 3.35
C GLY A 112 10.63 11.32 3.23
N MET A 113 10.18 10.34 2.44
CA MET A 113 10.89 9.06 2.33
C MET A 113 12.29 9.23 1.75
N ASN A 114 12.51 10.19 0.84
CA ASN A 114 13.85 10.48 0.31
C ASN A 114 14.81 10.95 1.41
N LEU A 115 14.36 11.72 2.40
CA LEU A 115 15.18 12.14 3.53
C LEU A 115 15.53 10.96 4.46
N ALA A 116 14.57 10.06 4.69
CA ALA A 116 14.80 8.84 5.45
C ALA A 116 15.78 7.91 4.71
N ALA A 117 15.61 7.77 3.40
CA ALA A 117 16.45 6.98 2.52
C ALA A 117 17.88 7.52 2.41
N GLU A 118 18.09 8.85 2.39
CA GLU A 118 19.41 9.47 2.40
C GLU A 118 20.19 9.06 3.64
N SER A 119 19.53 9.07 4.80
CA SER A 119 20.15 8.65 6.07
C SER A 119 20.47 7.14 6.12
N GLY A 120 19.60 6.30 5.56
CA GLY A 120 19.74 4.84 5.50
C GLY A 120 20.58 4.33 4.32
N GLY A 121 20.93 5.19 3.37
CA GLY A 121 21.68 4.81 2.17
C GLY A 121 20.90 3.94 1.19
N CYS A 122 19.56 4.00 1.17
CA CYS A 122 18.73 3.16 0.32
C CYS A 122 18.19 3.89 -0.91
N ILE A 123 17.92 3.14 -1.98
CA ILE A 123 17.28 3.65 -3.21
C ILE A 123 15.77 3.60 -3.04
N VAL A 124 15.07 4.62 -3.55
CA VAL A 124 13.59 4.66 -3.55
C VAL A 124 13.09 4.78 -4.97
N VAL A 125 12.09 3.98 -5.33
CA VAL A 125 11.39 4.08 -6.62
C VAL A 125 9.93 4.43 -6.39
N TYR A 126 9.43 5.33 -7.22
CA TYR A 126 8.06 5.85 -7.20
C TYR A 126 7.41 5.57 -8.56
N PRO A 127 6.74 4.43 -8.73
CA PRO A 127 5.86 4.21 -9.88
C PRO A 127 4.75 5.27 -9.92
N GLU A 128 4.37 5.72 -11.13
CA GLU A 128 3.31 6.70 -11.32
C GLU A 128 2.09 6.06 -11.98
N GLN A 129 0.92 6.31 -11.41
CA GLN A 129 -0.35 5.95 -12.04
C GLN A 129 -0.73 6.99 -13.08
N GLY A 130 -0.87 6.55 -14.32
CA GLY A 130 -1.24 7.41 -15.44
C GLY A 130 -2.75 7.78 -15.44
N THR A 131 -3.07 9.00 -15.91
CA THR A 131 -4.46 9.42 -16.08
C THR A 131 -5.21 8.61 -17.14
N SER A 132 -4.50 7.95 -18.06
CA SER A 132 -5.08 7.03 -19.05
C SER A 132 -5.58 5.73 -18.43
N ALA A 133 -4.94 5.24 -17.36
CA ALA A 133 -5.36 4.04 -16.64
C ALA A 133 -6.49 4.35 -15.63
N ASN A 134 -6.42 5.52 -14.99
CA ASN A 134 -7.43 6.02 -14.08
C ASN A 134 -7.38 7.56 -14.04
N MET A 135 -8.50 8.22 -14.38
CA MET A 135 -8.57 9.69 -14.48
C MET A 135 -8.21 10.43 -13.16
N PHE A 136 -8.31 9.75 -12.03
CA PHE A 136 -7.92 10.27 -10.71
C PHE A 136 -6.53 9.81 -10.28
N ARG A 137 -5.73 9.24 -11.16
CA ARG A 137 -4.43 8.63 -10.82
C ARG A 137 -4.53 7.66 -9.64
N CYS A 138 -5.69 7.00 -9.50
CA CYS A 138 -5.93 6.00 -8.47
C CYS A 138 -5.45 4.64 -8.95
N TRP A 139 -4.64 3.93 -8.19
CA TRP A 139 -4.35 2.52 -8.45
C TRP A 139 -5.66 1.72 -8.41
N ASN A 140 -5.86 0.87 -9.41
CA ASN A 140 -7.11 0.10 -9.55
C ASN A 140 -7.09 -1.17 -8.67
N TRP A 141 -6.61 -1.05 -7.45
CA TRP A 141 -6.36 -2.12 -6.48
C TRP A 141 -7.52 -3.08 -6.25
N PHE A 142 -8.75 -2.63 -6.50
CA PHE A 142 -9.99 -3.39 -6.34
C PHE A 142 -10.33 -4.29 -7.53
N ARG A 143 -9.71 -4.09 -8.70
CA ARG A 143 -10.00 -4.92 -9.87
C ARG A 143 -9.44 -6.32 -9.68
N PRO A 144 -10.18 -7.40 -10.05
CA PRO A 144 -9.68 -8.77 -9.95
C PRO A 144 -8.34 -9.00 -10.65
N ALA A 145 -8.11 -8.37 -11.82
CA ALA A 145 -6.85 -8.48 -12.54
C ALA A 145 -5.65 -7.91 -11.77
N ASP A 146 -5.87 -6.92 -10.88
CA ASP A 146 -4.83 -6.27 -10.09
C ASP A 146 -4.59 -6.98 -8.74
N GLN A 147 -5.30 -8.08 -8.51
CA GLN A 147 -5.19 -8.99 -7.36
C GLN A 147 -4.61 -10.35 -7.75
N VAL A 148 -4.07 -10.48 -8.94
CA VAL A 148 -3.47 -11.71 -9.45
C VAL A 148 -2.00 -11.45 -9.80
N ARG A 149 -1.16 -12.43 -9.47
CA ARG A 149 0.27 -12.38 -9.79
C ARG A 149 0.48 -12.23 -11.30
N ASP A 150 1.44 -11.38 -11.66
CA ASP A 150 1.86 -11.12 -13.05
C ASP A 150 0.71 -10.64 -13.97
N SER A 151 -0.30 -9.97 -13.40
CA SER A 151 -1.43 -9.39 -14.10
C SER A 151 -1.69 -7.94 -13.68
N GLY A 152 -2.36 -7.17 -14.53
CA GLY A 152 -2.78 -5.80 -14.25
C GLY A 152 -1.65 -4.86 -13.81
N GLU A 153 -1.99 -3.90 -12.98
CA GLU A 153 -1.04 -2.91 -12.43
C GLU A 153 -0.02 -3.55 -11.50
N ALA A 154 -0.35 -4.67 -10.83
CA ALA A 154 0.59 -5.40 -10.00
C ALA A 154 1.78 -5.91 -10.82
N SER A 155 1.57 -6.36 -12.07
CA SER A 155 2.64 -6.78 -12.97
C SER A 155 3.54 -5.63 -13.41
N ILE A 156 2.97 -4.44 -13.61
CA ILE A 156 3.70 -3.23 -14.00
C ILE A 156 4.63 -2.80 -12.85
N ILE A 157 4.09 -2.71 -11.63
CA ILE A 157 4.87 -2.30 -10.44
C ILE A 157 5.99 -3.30 -10.15
N ALA A 158 5.69 -4.60 -10.22
CA ALA A 158 6.70 -5.66 -10.07
C ALA A 158 7.76 -5.59 -11.18
N GLY A 159 7.37 -5.26 -12.41
CA GLY A 159 8.27 -5.03 -13.55
C GLY A 159 9.21 -3.86 -13.31
N ILE A 160 8.69 -2.69 -12.90
CA ILE A 160 9.48 -1.51 -12.54
C ILE A 160 10.46 -1.85 -11.40
N THR A 161 10.00 -2.57 -10.39
CA THR A 161 10.85 -3.02 -9.28
C THR A 161 12.05 -3.82 -9.80
N ARG A 162 11.81 -4.83 -10.65
CA ARG A 162 12.86 -5.67 -11.24
C ARG A 162 13.80 -4.88 -12.15
N GLU A 163 13.30 -3.90 -12.90
CA GLU A 163 14.13 -3.02 -13.75
C GLU A 163 15.09 -2.17 -12.91
N VAL A 164 14.61 -1.62 -11.80
CA VAL A 164 15.47 -0.86 -10.87
C VAL A 164 16.50 -1.79 -10.21
N MET A 165 16.10 -3.00 -9.79
CA MET A 165 17.02 -4.01 -9.26
C MET A 165 18.10 -4.43 -10.28
N ALA A 166 17.78 -4.45 -11.57
CA ALA A 166 18.75 -4.73 -12.63
C ALA A 166 19.68 -3.55 -12.90
N SER A 167 19.24 -2.32 -12.67
CA SER A 167 19.98 -1.08 -12.95
C SER A 167 20.91 -0.67 -11.83
N TYR A 168 20.66 -1.10 -10.60
CA TYR A 168 21.42 -0.79 -9.39
C TYR A 168 21.83 -2.06 -8.67
N ALA A 169 22.86 -1.98 -7.80
CA ALA A 169 23.22 -3.10 -6.93
C ALA A 169 22.23 -3.14 -5.75
N ILE A 170 21.10 -3.81 -5.94
CA ILE A 170 20.09 -4.02 -4.89
C ILE A 170 20.30 -5.40 -4.27
N ASP A 171 20.27 -5.46 -2.94
CA ASP A 171 20.20 -6.72 -2.22
C ASP A 171 18.76 -7.29 -2.37
N PRO A 172 18.57 -8.45 -2.99
CA PRO A 172 17.25 -9.02 -3.24
C PRO A 172 16.49 -9.38 -1.94
N THR A 173 17.18 -9.48 -0.80
CA THR A 173 16.57 -9.70 0.51
C THR A 173 16.11 -8.41 1.19
N ARG A 174 16.44 -7.26 0.62
CA ARG A 174 16.17 -5.92 1.16
C ARG A 174 15.33 -5.06 0.20
N VAL A 175 14.32 -5.67 -0.43
CA VAL A 175 13.36 -5.00 -1.30
C VAL A 175 12.05 -4.84 -0.54
N PHE A 176 11.57 -3.61 -0.40
CA PHE A 176 10.39 -3.27 0.39
C PHE A 176 9.38 -2.50 -0.46
N ILE A 177 8.11 -2.54 -0.06
CA ILE A 177 7.04 -1.80 -0.71
C ILE A 177 6.23 -1.04 0.32
N ALA A 178 5.85 0.20 0.00
CA ALA A 178 4.97 0.98 0.86
C ALA A 178 4.04 1.87 0.03
N GLY A 179 2.98 2.35 0.65
CA GLY A 179 2.06 3.27 -0.02
C GLY A 179 1.03 3.88 0.93
N MET A 180 0.26 4.80 0.37
CA MET A 180 -0.85 5.45 1.06
C MET A 180 -2.16 5.23 0.32
N SER A 181 -3.28 5.04 1.05
CA SER A 181 -4.62 4.98 0.47
C SER A 181 -4.73 3.93 -0.63
N ALA A 182 -5.05 4.32 -1.88
CA ALA A 182 -5.05 3.44 -3.04
C ALA A 182 -3.68 2.77 -3.27
N GLY A 183 -2.57 3.51 -3.08
CA GLY A 183 -1.22 2.96 -3.14
C GLY A 183 -0.92 1.95 -2.03
N ALA A 184 -1.48 2.16 -0.83
CA ALA A 184 -1.37 1.21 0.27
C ALA A 184 -2.15 -0.09 -0.02
N ALA A 185 -3.36 0.01 -0.56
CA ALA A 185 -4.15 -1.16 -0.96
C ALA A 185 -3.45 -1.95 -2.09
N MET A 186 -2.84 -1.25 -3.06
CA MET A 186 -2.02 -1.88 -4.10
C MET A 186 -0.74 -2.51 -3.51
N ALA A 187 -0.10 -1.88 -2.51
CA ALA A 187 1.04 -2.47 -1.81
C ALA A 187 0.66 -3.77 -1.08
N VAL A 188 -0.55 -3.85 -0.50
CA VAL A 188 -1.10 -5.10 0.06
C VAL A 188 -1.28 -6.16 -1.03
N ASN A 189 -1.82 -5.79 -2.20
CA ASN A 189 -1.95 -6.73 -3.32
C ASN A 189 -0.58 -7.30 -3.71
N LEU A 190 0.45 -6.47 -3.82
CA LEU A 190 1.80 -6.91 -4.16
C LEU A 190 2.47 -7.73 -3.04
N ALA A 191 2.25 -7.37 -1.78
CA ALA A 191 2.75 -8.14 -0.63
C ALA A 191 2.16 -9.57 -0.57
N VAL A 192 0.92 -9.74 -1.06
CA VAL A 192 0.24 -11.04 -1.14
C VAL A 192 0.63 -11.80 -2.42
N THR A 193 0.66 -11.14 -3.57
CA THR A 193 0.87 -11.80 -4.87
C THR A 193 2.34 -12.00 -5.23
N HIS A 194 3.26 -11.19 -4.69
CA HIS A 194 4.71 -11.22 -4.95
C HIS A 194 5.55 -11.26 -3.66
N PRO A 195 5.25 -12.18 -2.71
CA PRO A 195 5.97 -12.26 -1.43
C PRO A 195 7.43 -12.76 -1.57
N ASP A 196 7.79 -13.25 -2.76
CA ASP A 196 9.15 -13.59 -3.17
C ASP A 196 9.96 -12.38 -3.65
N LEU A 197 9.29 -11.28 -4.05
CA LEU A 197 9.93 -10.05 -4.49
C LEU A 197 10.12 -9.05 -3.34
N TYR A 198 9.16 -8.99 -2.42
CA TYR A 198 9.16 -8.02 -1.33
C TYR A 198 9.44 -8.67 0.02
N SER A 199 10.32 -8.08 0.80
CA SER A 199 10.72 -8.59 2.12
C SER A 199 9.84 -8.09 3.26
N ALA A 200 9.24 -6.92 3.12
CA ALA A 200 8.25 -6.36 4.03
C ALA A 200 7.41 -5.28 3.32
N ALA A 201 6.27 -4.90 3.93
CA ALA A 201 5.43 -3.83 3.39
C ALA A 201 5.00 -2.81 4.46
N GLY A 202 4.90 -1.52 4.05
CA GLY A 202 4.43 -0.38 4.84
C GLY A 202 3.09 0.13 4.30
N ILE A 203 2.05 0.10 5.11
CA ILE A 203 0.67 0.37 4.71
C ILE A 203 0.14 1.56 5.49
N HIS A 204 -0.11 2.69 4.81
CA HIS A 204 -0.71 3.86 5.42
C HIS A 204 -2.14 4.07 4.92
N SER A 205 -3.13 4.02 5.81
CA SER A 205 -4.57 4.20 5.47
C SER A 205 -5.02 3.26 4.34
N GLY A 206 -4.59 1.98 4.37
CA GLY A 206 -4.86 0.97 3.36
C GLY A 206 -6.00 0.04 3.72
N LEU A 207 -6.22 -0.95 2.85
CA LEU A 207 -7.26 -1.98 2.98
C LEU A 207 -6.64 -3.38 2.86
N ALA A 208 -7.37 -4.39 3.34
CA ALA A 208 -6.96 -5.79 3.21
C ALA A 208 -7.14 -6.30 1.78
N PHE A 209 -6.42 -7.37 1.44
CA PHE A 209 -6.52 -8.04 0.14
C PHE A 209 -7.92 -8.62 -0.08
N GLY A 210 -8.44 -8.50 -1.32
CA GLY A 210 -9.68 -9.14 -1.74
C GLY A 210 -10.97 -8.59 -1.13
N VAL A 211 -10.93 -7.40 -0.49
CA VAL A 211 -12.12 -6.78 0.12
C VAL A 211 -13.06 -6.13 -0.89
N ALA A 212 -12.65 -6.01 -2.13
CA ALA A 212 -13.42 -5.44 -3.22
C ALA A 212 -13.06 -6.12 -4.54
N ASP A 213 -13.99 -6.13 -5.49
CA ASP A 213 -13.88 -6.68 -6.85
C ASP A 213 -14.31 -5.68 -7.93
N GLU A 214 -14.89 -4.55 -7.52
CA GLU A 214 -15.32 -3.45 -8.38
C GLU A 214 -15.31 -2.11 -7.63
N ALA A 215 -15.53 -0.99 -8.35
CA ALA A 215 -15.47 0.35 -7.77
C ALA A 215 -16.52 0.58 -6.66
N PHE A 216 -17.72 0.02 -6.78
CA PHE A 216 -18.78 0.19 -5.78
C PHE A 216 -18.45 -0.57 -4.49
N SER A 217 -18.02 -1.83 -4.59
CA SER A 217 -17.56 -2.62 -3.43
C SER A 217 -16.34 -1.98 -2.77
N ALA A 218 -15.42 -1.38 -3.56
CA ALA A 218 -14.27 -0.63 -3.05
C ALA A 218 -14.70 0.59 -2.21
N MET A 219 -15.63 1.40 -2.71
CA MET A 219 -16.16 2.55 -1.98
C MET A 219 -16.87 2.12 -0.68
N THR A 220 -17.61 1.02 -0.73
CA THR A 220 -18.27 0.45 0.46
C THR A 220 -17.23 0.01 1.48
N ALA A 221 -16.22 -0.78 1.08
CA ALA A 221 -15.14 -1.23 1.95
C ALA A 221 -14.38 -0.06 2.59
N MET A 222 -14.07 0.99 1.80
CA MET A 222 -13.42 2.20 2.30
C MET A 222 -14.24 2.84 3.43
N ARG A 223 -15.55 3.01 3.25
CA ARG A 223 -16.41 3.77 4.19
C ARG A 223 -16.80 3.00 5.44
N THR A 224 -17.06 1.70 5.32
CA THR A 224 -17.63 0.91 6.42
C THR A 224 -16.57 0.15 7.21
N GLY A 225 -15.40 -0.06 6.61
CA GLY A 225 -14.43 -1.03 7.09
C GLY A 225 -14.95 -2.46 6.90
N THR A 226 -14.10 -3.36 6.45
CA THR A 226 -14.47 -4.77 6.32
C THR A 226 -13.72 -5.58 7.37
N CYS A 227 -14.46 -6.22 8.29
CA CYS A 227 -13.89 -7.18 9.24
C CYS A 227 -13.70 -8.58 8.61
N THR A 228 -14.28 -8.83 7.44
CA THR A 228 -14.18 -10.11 6.72
C THR A 228 -13.15 -10.01 5.61
N ALA A 229 -11.89 -10.15 5.98
CA ALA A 229 -10.82 -10.33 5.01
C ALA A 229 -11.01 -11.64 4.23
N GLN A 230 -10.76 -11.61 2.93
CA GLN A 230 -10.80 -12.79 2.05
C GLN A 230 -9.54 -13.65 2.26
N LEU A 231 -9.44 -14.28 3.45
CA LEU A 231 -8.26 -15.03 3.85
C LEU A 231 -7.95 -16.21 2.90
N SER A 232 -8.97 -16.90 2.39
CA SER A 232 -8.81 -17.97 1.40
C SER A 232 -8.22 -17.41 0.10
N ALA A 233 -8.79 -16.32 -0.43
CA ALA A 233 -8.29 -15.68 -1.65
C ALA A 233 -6.84 -15.20 -1.49
N ALA A 234 -6.49 -14.63 -0.33
CA ALA A 234 -5.13 -14.21 -0.05
C ALA A 234 -4.15 -15.41 0.01
N ARG A 235 -4.54 -16.52 0.61
CA ARG A 235 -3.74 -17.75 0.63
C ARG A 235 -3.54 -18.34 -0.76
N ASP A 236 -4.60 -18.36 -1.55
CA ASP A 236 -4.57 -18.88 -2.93
C ASP A 236 -3.65 -18.01 -3.81
N ALA A 237 -3.76 -16.67 -3.70
CA ALA A 237 -2.92 -15.74 -4.44
C ALA A 237 -1.44 -15.77 -4.01
N MET A 238 -1.17 -16.01 -2.72
CA MET A 238 0.20 -16.13 -2.17
C MET A 238 0.86 -17.47 -2.56
N GLY A 239 0.06 -18.50 -2.80
CA GLY A 239 0.55 -19.84 -3.14
C GLY A 239 1.36 -20.48 -2.01
N VAL A 240 2.52 -21.05 -2.34
CA VAL A 240 3.41 -21.75 -1.39
C VAL A 240 4.36 -20.80 -0.63
N CYS A 241 4.34 -19.52 -0.95
CA CYS A 241 5.20 -18.51 -0.32
C CYS A 241 4.74 -18.19 1.11
N ARG A 242 5.62 -17.57 1.88
CA ARG A 242 5.29 -17.05 3.24
C ARG A 242 4.84 -15.60 3.13
N ALA A 243 3.87 -15.21 3.94
CA ALA A 243 3.46 -13.82 4.03
C ALA A 243 4.63 -12.94 4.52
N VAL A 244 4.72 -11.71 4.01
CA VAL A 244 5.76 -10.77 4.38
C VAL A 244 5.33 -9.95 5.60
N PRO A 245 6.26 -9.54 6.49
CA PRO A 245 5.95 -8.66 7.62
C PRO A 245 5.33 -7.33 7.18
N LEU A 246 4.39 -6.78 7.98
CA LEU A 246 3.71 -5.52 7.71
C LEU A 246 3.90 -4.50 8.84
N ILE A 247 4.11 -3.23 8.47
CA ILE A 247 3.89 -2.09 9.36
C ILE A 247 2.72 -1.27 8.83
N VAL A 248 1.71 -1.02 9.69
CA VAL A 248 0.44 -0.39 9.31
C VAL A 248 0.22 0.88 10.12
N PHE A 249 -0.07 1.99 9.43
CA PHE A 249 -0.44 3.28 10.02
C PHE A 249 -1.88 3.62 9.67
N HIS A 250 -2.64 4.16 10.63
CA HIS A 250 -4.00 4.65 10.37
C HIS A 250 -4.40 5.71 11.38
N GLY A 251 -5.05 6.77 10.93
CA GLY A 251 -5.66 7.78 11.79
C GLY A 251 -7.05 7.34 12.27
N ASP A 252 -7.39 7.55 13.53
CA ASP A 252 -8.72 7.20 14.06
C ASP A 252 -9.84 8.16 13.61
N GLN A 253 -9.48 9.32 13.03
CA GLN A 253 -10.40 10.29 12.43
C GLN A 253 -10.40 10.21 10.89
N ASP A 254 -9.92 9.13 10.31
CA ASP A 254 -9.95 8.93 8.85
C ASP A 254 -11.37 8.64 8.38
N THR A 255 -11.96 9.63 7.67
CA THR A 255 -13.32 9.56 7.11
C THR A 255 -13.34 9.08 5.66
N THR A 256 -12.18 8.93 5.02
CA THR A 256 -12.03 8.43 3.64
C THR A 256 -11.88 6.91 3.62
N VAL A 257 -10.94 6.41 4.42
CA VAL A 257 -10.74 4.98 4.64
C VAL A 257 -10.95 4.69 6.13
N HIS A 258 -12.09 4.11 6.45
CA HIS A 258 -12.50 3.89 7.84
C HIS A 258 -11.44 3.06 8.61
N PRO A 259 -11.08 3.43 9.86
CA PRO A 259 -10.00 2.78 10.63
C PRO A 259 -10.17 1.27 10.86
N LEU A 260 -11.40 0.75 10.79
CA LEU A 260 -11.66 -0.70 10.81
C LEU A 260 -10.95 -1.45 9.68
N ASN A 261 -10.60 -0.80 8.57
CA ASN A 261 -9.84 -1.44 7.50
C ASN A 261 -8.43 -1.84 7.96
N ALA A 262 -7.77 -1.03 8.79
CA ALA A 262 -6.48 -1.41 9.38
C ALA A 262 -6.62 -2.62 10.34
N GLN A 263 -7.71 -2.71 11.08
CA GLN A 263 -7.98 -3.87 11.95
C GLN A 263 -8.20 -5.14 11.12
N GLY A 264 -9.02 -5.06 10.07
CA GLY A 264 -9.28 -6.18 9.14
C GLY A 264 -8.00 -6.64 8.44
N LEU A 265 -7.17 -5.69 7.99
CA LEU A 265 -5.86 -5.98 7.40
C LEU A 265 -4.95 -6.72 8.38
N MET A 266 -4.81 -6.24 9.60
CA MET A 266 -3.97 -6.88 10.62
C MET A 266 -4.50 -8.25 11.03
N GLN A 267 -5.82 -8.44 11.10
CA GLN A 267 -6.42 -9.74 11.35
C GLN A 267 -6.08 -10.75 10.23
N MET A 268 -6.27 -10.35 8.97
CA MET A 268 -5.89 -11.17 7.81
C MET A 268 -4.40 -11.51 7.87
N HIS A 269 -3.56 -10.52 8.08
CA HIS A 269 -2.10 -10.67 8.12
C HIS A 269 -1.67 -11.67 9.22
N ARG A 270 -2.22 -11.54 10.44
CA ARG A 270 -1.96 -12.51 11.51
C ARG A 270 -2.31 -13.93 11.10
N SER A 271 -3.48 -14.12 10.49
CA SER A 271 -3.92 -15.45 10.03
C SER A 271 -3.06 -15.99 8.87
N LEU A 272 -2.48 -15.13 8.02
CA LEU A 272 -1.51 -15.53 6.99
C LEU A 272 -0.17 -15.93 7.60
N MET A 273 0.32 -15.18 8.59
CA MET A 273 1.63 -15.39 9.22
C MET A 273 1.67 -16.60 10.16
N LEU A 274 0.56 -16.89 10.83
CA LEU A 274 0.49 -17.89 11.89
C LEU A 274 -0.25 -19.18 11.46
N GLY A 275 -1.06 -19.12 10.41
CA GLY A 275 -1.89 -20.25 9.99
C GLY A 275 -2.92 -20.63 11.06
N THR A 276 -2.93 -21.89 11.48
CA THR A 276 -3.77 -22.41 12.56
C THR A 276 -3.19 -22.15 13.96
N ASP A 277 -1.96 -21.66 14.04
CA ASP A 277 -1.20 -21.50 15.28
C ASP A 277 -1.33 -20.09 15.88
N GLU A 278 -2.49 -19.44 15.76
CA GLU A 278 -2.74 -18.08 16.27
C GLU A 278 -2.44 -17.91 17.77
N ALA A 279 -2.51 -19.01 18.55
CA ALA A 279 -2.14 -19.02 19.97
C ALA A 279 -0.65 -18.70 20.23
N TYR A 280 0.18 -18.74 19.19
CA TYR A 280 1.62 -18.52 19.28
C TYR A 280 2.05 -17.08 18.92
N ALA A 281 1.16 -16.11 19.01
CA ALA A 281 1.51 -14.69 18.87
C ALA A 281 1.41 -13.95 20.21
N SER A 282 2.42 -13.13 20.49
CA SER A 282 2.34 -12.12 21.54
C SER A 282 2.13 -10.74 20.95
N VAL A 283 1.35 -9.91 21.63
CA VAL A 283 1.11 -8.51 21.26
C VAL A 283 1.57 -7.63 22.41
N THR A 284 2.46 -6.69 22.11
CA THR A 284 2.87 -5.64 23.04
C THR A 284 2.24 -4.33 22.62
N THR A 285 1.52 -3.66 23.51
CA THR A 285 0.90 -2.36 23.26
C THR A 285 1.69 -1.27 23.96
N GLU A 286 2.05 -0.24 23.21
CA GLU A 286 2.71 0.96 23.70
C GLU A 286 1.83 2.17 23.40
N LEU A 287 1.71 3.07 24.37
CA LEU A 287 1.07 4.38 24.20
C LEU A 287 2.17 5.44 24.14
N GLY A 288 2.10 6.31 23.15
CA GLY A 288 3.04 7.39 22.98
C GLY A 288 2.36 8.67 22.53
N GLN A 289 3.12 9.75 22.50
CA GLN A 289 2.69 11.04 22.01
C GLN A 289 3.84 11.76 21.32
N VAL A 290 3.56 12.34 20.16
CA VAL A 290 4.49 13.27 19.50
C VAL A 290 4.51 14.58 20.27
N GLU A 291 5.67 15.15 20.49
CA GLU A 291 5.80 16.45 21.15
C GLU A 291 4.97 17.50 20.40
N GLN A 292 4.04 18.13 21.08
CA GLN A 292 3.05 19.08 20.51
C GLN A 292 2.20 18.49 19.35
N GLY A 293 2.15 17.18 19.23
CA GLY A 293 1.45 16.46 18.18
C GLY A 293 0.42 15.46 18.72
N TYR A 294 0.10 14.48 17.89
CA TYR A 294 -0.90 13.47 18.17
C TYR A 294 -0.40 12.40 19.13
N PRO A 295 -1.26 11.93 20.06
CA PRO A 295 -1.04 10.66 20.75
C PRO A 295 -1.21 9.50 19.78
N TYR A 296 -0.59 8.37 20.10
CA TYR A 296 -0.70 7.16 19.29
C TYR A 296 -0.67 5.90 20.16
N THR A 297 -1.24 4.84 19.61
CA THR A 297 -1.13 3.48 20.12
C THR A 297 -0.32 2.65 19.12
N ARG A 298 0.77 2.02 19.57
CA ARG A 298 1.55 1.07 18.77
C ARG A 298 1.36 -0.35 19.31
N ASN A 299 0.87 -1.26 18.47
CA ASN A 299 0.81 -2.68 18.73
C ASN A 299 1.92 -3.39 17.96
N THR A 300 2.79 -4.12 18.64
CA THR A 300 3.84 -4.94 18.03
C THR A 300 3.48 -6.41 18.16
N TYR A 301 3.45 -7.10 17.03
CA TYR A 301 3.08 -8.52 16.92
C TYR A 301 4.33 -9.37 16.71
N ARG A 302 4.54 -10.35 17.61
CA ARG A 302 5.70 -11.26 17.57
C ARG A 302 5.24 -12.71 17.57
N ARG A 303 6.06 -13.60 17.02
CA ARG A 303 5.90 -15.04 17.28
C ARG A 303 6.20 -15.31 18.76
N SER A 304 5.43 -16.22 19.38
CA SER A 304 5.60 -16.58 20.80
C SER A 304 7.03 -17.07 21.09
N GLY A 305 7.46 -16.88 22.35
CA GLY A 305 8.80 -17.27 22.79
C GLY A 305 9.90 -16.24 22.48
N GLY A 306 9.54 -14.95 22.29
CA GLY A 306 10.48 -13.88 21.99
C GLY A 306 10.94 -13.86 20.53
N GLY A 307 10.16 -14.48 19.64
CA GLY A 307 10.46 -14.63 18.24
C GLY A 307 10.38 -13.32 17.43
N GLU A 308 10.55 -13.49 16.13
CA GLU A 308 10.56 -12.44 15.11
C GLU A 308 9.31 -11.53 15.16
N VAL A 309 9.50 -10.23 15.00
CA VAL A 309 8.42 -9.26 14.76
C VAL A 309 7.89 -9.48 13.36
N PHE A 310 6.62 -9.81 13.24
CA PHE A 310 5.99 -9.99 11.94
C PHE A 310 5.00 -8.87 11.60
N GLY A 311 4.67 -7.98 12.56
CA GLY A 311 3.75 -6.89 12.30
C GLY A 311 3.86 -5.77 13.34
N GLU A 312 3.62 -4.54 12.89
CA GLU A 312 3.35 -3.39 13.75
C GLU A 312 2.09 -2.69 13.27
N GLN A 313 1.27 -2.20 14.20
CA GLN A 313 0.10 -1.37 13.90
C GLN A 313 0.15 -0.10 14.73
N TRP A 314 0.09 1.03 14.05
CA TRP A 314 0.08 2.37 14.61
C TRP A 314 -1.30 2.99 14.40
N LEU A 315 -2.03 3.26 15.49
CA LEU A 315 -3.26 4.03 15.49
C LEU A 315 -2.95 5.42 16.01
N ILE A 316 -3.11 6.43 15.15
CA ILE A 316 -2.78 7.82 15.45
C ILE A 316 -4.08 8.55 15.84
N HIS A 317 -4.18 9.01 17.10
CA HIS A 317 -5.39 9.59 17.66
C HIS A 317 -5.53 11.06 17.24
N GLY A 318 -6.57 11.35 16.46
CA GLY A 318 -6.85 12.68 15.91
C GLY A 318 -6.39 12.89 14.47
N LEU A 319 -5.64 11.93 13.89
CA LEU A 319 -5.22 12.01 12.50
C LEU A 319 -6.38 11.62 11.56
N GLY A 320 -6.61 12.43 10.52
CA GLY A 320 -7.51 12.12 9.41
C GLY A 320 -6.86 11.28 8.32
N HIS A 321 -7.36 11.39 7.07
CA HIS A 321 -6.79 10.72 5.90
C HIS A 321 -5.54 11.46 5.40
N ALA A 322 -4.43 11.32 6.10
CA ALA A 322 -3.18 12.02 5.82
C ALA A 322 -1.97 11.17 6.22
N TRP A 323 -0.86 11.31 5.48
CA TRP A 323 0.42 10.69 5.84
C TRP A 323 0.95 11.26 7.15
N SER A 324 1.19 10.40 8.12
CA SER A 324 1.60 10.75 9.47
C SER A 324 3.05 11.24 9.51
N GLY A 325 3.27 12.42 10.10
CA GLY A 325 4.60 13.03 10.23
C GLY A 325 5.19 13.51 8.90
N GLY A 326 4.32 13.79 7.91
CA GLY A 326 4.72 14.25 6.58
C GLY A 326 4.96 15.75 6.47
N ASP A 327 5.45 16.20 5.31
CA ASP A 327 5.71 17.61 5.00
C ASP A 327 4.38 18.34 4.71
N PRO A 328 4.06 19.44 5.42
CA PRO A 328 2.80 20.17 5.26
C PRO A 328 2.66 20.91 3.91
N ASN A 329 3.73 21.00 3.12
CA ASN A 329 3.70 21.62 1.79
C ASN A 329 3.22 20.68 0.68
N ALA A 330 3.05 19.39 0.99
CA ALA A 330 2.51 18.41 0.07
C ALA A 330 1.05 18.06 0.42
N THR A 331 0.38 17.36 -0.50
CA THR A 331 -1.02 16.95 -0.30
C THR A 331 -1.13 15.74 0.62
N HIS A 332 -2.27 15.63 1.31
CA HIS A 332 -2.60 14.48 2.17
C HIS A 332 -1.53 14.13 3.21
N THR A 333 -0.99 15.14 3.89
CA THR A 333 0.02 14.99 4.95
C THR A 333 -0.39 15.71 6.22
N ASP A 334 0.08 15.24 7.37
CA ASP A 334 -0.05 15.93 8.66
C ASP A 334 1.22 15.75 9.49
N ALA A 335 1.92 16.86 9.72
CA ALA A 335 3.21 16.88 10.42
C ALA A 335 3.12 16.51 11.90
N ARG A 336 1.91 16.52 12.49
CA ARG A 336 1.69 16.32 13.94
C ARG A 336 1.73 14.83 14.36
N GLY A 337 1.68 13.90 13.43
CA GLY A 337 1.75 12.46 13.73
C GLY A 337 3.19 11.95 13.88
N PRO A 338 3.36 10.70 14.34
CA PRO A 338 4.66 10.01 14.25
C PRO A 338 5.16 9.99 12.80
N ASN A 339 6.48 10.10 12.62
CA ASN A 339 7.07 10.08 11.28
C ASN A 339 6.99 8.67 10.67
N ALA A 340 5.99 8.43 9.82
CA ALA A 340 5.71 7.12 9.25
C ALA A 340 6.86 6.62 8.36
N ALA A 341 7.51 7.50 7.59
CA ALA A 341 8.65 7.11 6.74
C ALA A 341 9.82 6.58 7.58
N ARG A 342 10.18 7.28 8.67
CA ARG A 342 11.25 6.86 9.57
C ARG A 342 10.93 5.54 10.27
N GLU A 343 9.70 5.36 10.73
CA GLU A 343 9.29 4.14 11.40
C GLU A 343 9.18 2.95 10.43
N MET A 344 8.77 3.19 9.18
CA MET A 344 8.81 2.16 8.13
C MET A 344 10.26 1.74 7.85
N MET A 345 11.19 2.69 7.70
CA MET A 345 12.62 2.38 7.52
C MET A 345 13.17 1.53 8.67
N ARG A 346 12.92 1.96 9.91
CA ARG A 346 13.32 1.20 11.12
C ARG A 346 12.79 -0.24 11.09
N PHE A 347 11.50 -0.40 10.73
CA PHE A 347 10.87 -1.71 10.66
C PHE A 347 11.46 -2.57 9.53
N PHE A 348 11.68 -2.00 8.36
CA PHE A 348 12.27 -2.70 7.22
C PHE A 348 13.69 -3.19 7.49
N GLU A 349 14.50 -2.35 8.12
CA GLU A 349 15.86 -2.71 8.55
C GLU A 349 15.82 -3.85 9.57
N ALA A 350 14.99 -3.76 10.60
CA ALA A 350 14.84 -4.80 11.61
C ALA A 350 14.38 -6.15 11.01
N VAL A 351 13.49 -6.13 10.02
CA VAL A 351 13.06 -7.34 9.28
C VAL A 351 14.20 -7.92 8.46
N ALA A 352 14.96 -7.09 7.75
CA ALA A 352 16.08 -7.55 6.94
C ALA A 352 17.20 -8.18 7.78
N ASP A 353 17.52 -7.56 8.92
CA ASP A 353 18.59 -8.03 9.82
C ASP A 353 18.21 -9.30 10.61
N SER A 354 16.91 -9.67 10.65
CA SER A 354 16.42 -10.88 11.31
C SER A 354 16.41 -12.13 10.41
N ARG A 355 16.75 -11.97 9.12
CA ARG A 355 16.80 -13.05 8.11
C ARG A 355 18.21 -13.56 7.88
#